data_898cdc02c9d15d8248ab8d8244d6f579
#
_entry.id   898cdc02c9d15d8248ab8d8244d6f579
#
_cell.length_a   1.000
_cell.length_b   1.000
_cell.length_c   1.000
_cell.angle_alpha   90.00
_cell.angle_beta   90.00
_cell.angle_gamma   90.00
#
_symmetry.space_group_name_H-M   'P 1'
#
loop_
_entity.id
_entity.type
_entity.pdbx_description
1 polymer ?
#
loop_
_entity_poly.entity_id
_entity_poly.type
_entity_poly.pdbx_seq_one_letter_code
_entity_poly.pdbx_strand_id
1 'polypeptide(L)'
;PLKSPLYKLLKYFKNGEMIKIQSYTAKNFIEIKDGTYKKSPIEIDAFISYPKKGDGPFPVLVFAHSSGGSLLFTDEWFKFERLVAKSLLKKGIAVMFLDNFAPRGTYTTYANQQKVTHWSTYIDAFKALEYLSKQPKVNIKKIGITGWSRGGMISLMVSEKRLRDILVSKDLFFAAAQPQSPDCTSMMFRNPQPIKETKTWMVLGEADDYTLAEDCVEQGERIKANGGDIKITVKKGWHHGFTANYEAEYERDPMIFHNCPDSLMKDDGTYGTSDPNYKWAKEWWNDPCITRGANIGGTDKNGKKSWIVFKKPFKKFFIENLLN
;
A
#
# COMPACT_ATOMS: atom_id res chain seq x y z
N PRO A 1 -20.21 -3.07 9.58
CA PRO A 1 -18.76 -3.16 9.84
C PRO A 1 -18.41 -4.42 10.63
N LEU A 2 -17.25 -5.00 10.35
CA LEU A 2 -16.70 -6.11 11.08
C LEU A 2 -15.72 -5.58 12.15
N LYS A 3 -15.46 -6.40 13.19
CA LYS A 3 -14.45 -6.04 14.19
C LYS A 3 -13.04 -6.11 13.58
N SER A 4 -12.27 -5.04 13.67
CA SER A 4 -10.91 -5.01 13.12
C SER A 4 -10.00 -6.04 13.80
N PRO A 5 -9.23 -6.83 13.03
CA PRO A 5 -8.22 -7.72 13.59
C PRO A 5 -7.06 -7.01 14.29
N LEU A 6 -6.87 -5.71 14.03
CA LEU A 6 -5.76 -4.91 14.57
C LEU A 6 -5.71 -4.90 16.10
N TYR A 7 -6.84 -5.10 16.80
CA TYR A 7 -6.84 -5.19 18.27
C TYR A 7 -5.89 -6.28 18.81
N LYS A 8 -5.62 -7.33 18.00
CA LYS A 8 -4.67 -8.39 18.35
C LYS A 8 -3.21 -7.89 18.42
N LEU A 9 -2.92 -6.73 17.82
CA LEU A 9 -1.59 -6.10 17.88
C LEU A 9 -1.22 -5.65 19.30
N LEU A 10 -2.19 -5.43 20.19
CA LEU A 10 -1.94 -5.16 21.62
C LEU A 10 -1.11 -6.24 22.30
N LYS A 11 -1.22 -7.49 21.83
CA LYS A 11 -0.37 -8.60 22.28
C LYS A 11 1.12 -8.37 22.02
N TYR A 12 1.43 -7.70 20.91
CA TYR A 12 2.79 -7.46 20.43
C TYR A 12 3.36 -6.08 20.78
N PHE A 13 2.48 -5.10 20.96
CA PHE A 13 2.80 -3.69 21.21
C PHE A 13 1.98 -3.18 22.40
N LYS A 14 2.48 -3.42 23.61
CA LYS A 14 1.74 -3.16 24.87
C LYS A 14 1.36 -1.69 25.07
N ASN A 15 2.11 -0.75 24.46
CA ASN A 15 1.84 0.69 24.56
C ASN A 15 1.09 1.21 23.32
N GLY A 16 0.55 0.33 22.51
CA GLY A 16 -0.25 0.71 21.36
C GLY A 16 -1.71 0.89 21.72
N GLU A 17 -2.41 1.57 20.86
CA GLU A 17 -3.84 1.83 20.99
C GLU A 17 -4.58 1.71 19.66
N MET A 18 -5.84 1.33 19.74
CA MET A 18 -6.75 1.39 18.60
C MET A 18 -7.31 2.81 18.48
N ILE A 19 -7.34 3.31 17.25
CA ILE A 19 -7.89 4.61 16.92
C ILE A 19 -8.88 4.50 15.77
N LYS A 20 -9.77 5.50 15.65
CA LYS A 20 -10.69 5.68 14.54
C LYS A 20 -10.23 6.87 13.70
N ILE A 21 -10.27 6.71 12.39
CA ILE A 21 -9.91 7.76 11.43
C ILE A 21 -11.11 8.01 10.53
N GLN A 22 -11.58 9.25 10.48
CA GLN A 22 -12.62 9.66 9.55
C GLN A 22 -12.09 9.55 8.11
N SER A 23 -12.79 8.81 7.29
CA SER A 23 -12.48 8.59 5.88
C SER A 23 -13.74 8.56 5.02
N TYR A 24 -13.62 8.12 3.78
CA TYR A 24 -14.71 8.06 2.82
C TYR A 24 -14.56 6.85 1.90
N THR A 25 -15.67 6.43 1.31
CA THR A 25 -15.70 5.43 0.24
C THR A 25 -15.89 6.13 -1.09
N ALA A 26 -15.10 5.76 -2.09
CA ALA A 26 -15.23 6.21 -3.47
C ALA A 26 -15.27 5.02 -4.42
N LYS A 27 -16.12 5.04 -5.42
CA LYS A 27 -16.21 3.99 -6.45
C LYS A 27 -15.09 4.11 -7.48
N ASN A 28 -14.70 5.34 -7.80
CA ASN A 28 -13.71 5.67 -8.83
C ASN A 28 -13.08 7.03 -8.58
N PHE A 29 -12.13 7.41 -9.42
CA PHE A 29 -11.45 8.70 -9.33
C PHE A 29 -12.39 9.89 -9.63
N ILE A 30 -13.41 9.72 -10.47
CA ILE A 30 -14.35 10.80 -10.80
C ILE A 30 -15.06 11.28 -9.54
N GLU A 31 -15.52 10.37 -8.68
CA GLU A 31 -16.13 10.74 -7.39
C GLU A 31 -15.16 11.51 -6.48
N ILE A 32 -13.86 11.22 -6.56
CA ILE A 32 -12.83 11.98 -5.82
C ILE A 32 -12.68 13.37 -6.44
N LYS A 33 -12.55 13.45 -7.77
CA LYS A 33 -12.31 14.69 -8.52
C LYS A 33 -13.44 15.69 -8.37
N ASP A 34 -14.69 15.24 -8.40
CA ASP A 34 -15.88 16.11 -8.28
C ASP A 34 -16.34 16.32 -6.82
N GLY A 35 -15.72 15.62 -5.87
CA GLY A 35 -16.01 15.74 -4.44
C GLY A 35 -17.21 14.94 -3.96
N THR A 36 -17.87 14.16 -4.81
CA THR A 36 -19.07 13.37 -4.42
C THR A 36 -18.76 12.24 -3.46
N TYR A 37 -17.49 11.76 -3.39
CA TYR A 37 -17.04 10.81 -2.38
C TYR A 37 -17.37 11.24 -0.95
N LYS A 38 -17.46 12.55 -0.68
CA LYS A 38 -17.81 13.10 0.65
C LYS A 38 -19.20 12.72 1.13
N LYS A 39 -20.06 12.26 0.24
CA LYS A 39 -21.41 11.75 0.56
C LYS A 39 -21.39 10.34 1.15
N SER A 40 -20.23 9.66 1.13
CA SER A 40 -20.06 8.30 1.63
C SER A 40 -19.00 8.24 2.74
N PRO A 41 -19.25 8.91 3.91
CA PRO A 41 -18.34 8.92 5.04
C PRO A 41 -18.24 7.53 5.68
N ILE A 42 -17.07 7.22 6.22
CA ILE A 42 -16.80 6.02 6.99
C ILE A 42 -15.70 6.30 8.02
N GLU A 43 -15.74 5.62 9.16
CA GLU A 43 -14.60 5.55 10.05
C GLU A 43 -13.83 4.27 9.81
N ILE A 44 -12.54 4.38 9.54
CA ILE A 44 -11.64 3.22 9.46
C ILE A 44 -10.92 3.00 10.78
N ASP A 45 -10.55 1.75 11.02
CA ASP A 45 -9.74 1.38 12.18
C ASP A 45 -8.25 1.52 11.86
N ALA A 46 -7.50 1.99 12.84
CA ALA A 46 -6.05 1.94 12.82
C ALA A 46 -5.50 1.57 14.21
N PHE A 47 -4.28 1.06 14.22
CA PHE A 47 -3.54 0.80 15.44
C PHE A 47 -2.27 1.65 15.42
N ILE A 48 -2.00 2.40 16.48
CA ILE A 48 -0.79 3.23 16.60
C ILE A 48 0.01 2.84 17.84
N SER A 49 1.33 2.88 17.73
CA SER A 49 2.23 2.69 18.87
C SER A 49 3.40 3.68 18.78
N TYR A 50 3.67 4.34 19.88
CA TYR A 50 4.78 5.30 19.99
C TYR A 50 6.01 4.67 20.65
N PRO A 51 7.22 5.21 20.39
CA PRO A 51 8.43 4.83 21.11
C PRO A 51 8.27 4.99 22.62
N LYS A 52 8.90 4.10 23.38
CA LYS A 52 8.86 4.16 24.85
C LYS A 52 9.74 5.26 25.45
N LYS A 53 10.74 5.73 24.69
CA LYS A 53 11.70 6.74 25.11
C LYS A 53 11.54 7.98 24.26
N GLY A 54 11.68 9.14 24.88
CA GLY A 54 11.52 10.46 24.26
C GLY A 54 10.08 10.96 24.33
N ASP A 55 9.90 12.25 24.16
CA ASP A 55 8.61 12.95 24.26
C ASP A 55 8.03 13.30 22.88
N GLY A 56 8.80 13.04 21.82
CA GLY A 56 8.43 13.42 20.46
C GLY A 56 8.84 14.87 20.13
N PRO A 57 8.34 15.44 19.01
CA PRO A 57 7.47 14.77 18.04
C PRO A 57 8.20 13.65 17.28
N PHE A 58 7.54 12.49 17.17
CA PHE A 58 8.11 11.30 16.54
C PHE A 58 7.82 11.25 15.04
N PRO A 59 8.78 10.77 14.23
CA PRO A 59 8.47 10.25 12.90
C PRO A 59 7.51 9.07 13.00
N VAL A 60 6.71 8.84 11.96
CA VAL A 60 5.75 7.72 11.93
C VAL A 60 5.90 6.93 10.64
N LEU A 61 5.90 5.59 10.74
CA LEU A 61 5.75 4.71 9.59
C LEU A 61 4.35 4.08 9.59
N VAL A 62 3.61 4.31 8.51
CA VAL A 62 2.28 3.74 8.27
C VAL A 62 2.43 2.44 7.47
N PHE A 63 1.77 1.38 7.94
CA PHE A 63 1.68 0.08 7.27
C PHE A 63 0.30 -0.09 6.64
N ALA A 64 0.26 -0.19 5.31
CA ALA A 64 -0.93 -0.48 4.52
C ALA A 64 -0.93 -1.98 4.16
N HIS A 65 -2.05 -2.67 4.42
CA HIS A 65 -2.15 -4.11 4.17
C HIS A 65 -2.40 -4.44 2.69
N SER A 66 -2.08 -5.67 2.31
CA SER A 66 -2.39 -6.25 1.01
C SER A 66 -3.89 -6.59 0.85
N SER A 67 -4.26 -7.22 -0.26
CA SER A 67 -5.62 -7.75 -0.47
C SER A 67 -6.02 -8.86 0.51
N GLY A 68 -5.06 -9.44 1.23
CA GLY A 68 -5.30 -10.34 2.36
C GLY A 68 -5.83 -9.64 3.63
N GLY A 69 -5.78 -8.31 3.67
CA GLY A 69 -6.34 -7.50 4.74
C GLY A 69 -5.45 -7.35 5.98
N SER A 70 -5.93 -6.58 6.94
CA SER A 70 -5.24 -6.27 8.19
C SER A 70 -5.03 -7.50 9.10
N LEU A 71 -5.76 -8.59 8.84
CA LEU A 71 -5.57 -9.86 9.54
C LEU A 71 -4.13 -10.37 9.39
N LEU A 72 -3.50 -10.16 8.24
CA LEU A 72 -2.12 -10.58 7.97
C LEU A 72 -1.11 -9.93 8.92
N PHE A 73 -1.35 -8.72 9.39
CA PHE A 73 -0.48 -8.08 10.39
C PHE A 73 -0.41 -8.84 11.72
N THR A 74 -1.37 -9.71 12.00
CA THR A 74 -1.44 -10.50 13.24
C THR A 74 -1.15 -11.98 13.01
N ASP A 75 -0.95 -12.38 11.75
CA ASP A 75 -0.63 -13.75 11.36
C ASP A 75 0.86 -14.06 11.52
N GLU A 76 1.20 -15.29 11.91
CA GLU A 76 2.59 -15.71 12.11
C GLU A 76 3.35 -15.95 10.80
N TRP A 77 2.65 -16.25 9.72
CA TRP A 77 3.23 -16.38 8.38
C TRP A 77 3.58 -15.03 7.74
N PHE A 78 3.06 -13.91 8.26
CA PHE A 78 3.28 -12.53 7.79
C PHE A 78 3.82 -11.63 8.90
N LYS A 79 4.76 -12.13 9.68
CA LYS A 79 5.32 -11.40 10.84
C LYS A 79 6.35 -10.32 10.50
N PHE A 80 6.71 -10.16 9.22
CA PHE A 80 7.75 -9.21 8.80
C PHE A 80 7.45 -7.79 9.30
N GLU A 81 6.24 -7.28 9.07
CA GLU A 81 5.83 -5.93 9.45
C GLU A 81 5.94 -5.72 10.97
N ARG A 82 5.48 -6.69 11.76
CA ARG A 82 5.61 -6.62 13.23
C ARG A 82 7.07 -6.60 13.70
N LEU A 83 7.94 -7.37 13.06
CA LEU A 83 9.35 -7.45 13.42
C LEU A 83 10.09 -6.15 13.10
N VAL A 84 9.85 -5.57 11.91
CA VAL A 84 10.47 -4.29 11.54
C VAL A 84 9.88 -3.15 12.35
N ALA A 85 8.57 -3.13 12.62
CA ALA A 85 7.90 -2.15 13.47
C ALA A 85 8.49 -2.12 14.88
N LYS A 86 8.67 -3.29 15.52
CA LYS A 86 9.34 -3.37 16.84
C LYS A 86 10.76 -2.80 16.83
N SER A 87 11.49 -3.04 15.73
CA SER A 87 12.85 -2.52 15.58
C SER A 87 12.85 -1.00 15.38
N LEU A 88 11.92 -0.46 14.59
CA LEU A 88 11.79 0.97 14.32
C LEU A 88 11.32 1.75 15.57
N LEU A 89 10.40 1.20 16.36
CA LEU A 89 10.00 1.77 17.66
C LEU A 89 11.20 1.96 18.60
N LYS A 90 12.13 0.97 18.63
CA LYS A 90 13.36 1.08 19.42
C LYS A 90 14.32 2.16 18.90
N LYS A 91 14.17 2.56 17.64
CA LYS A 91 14.95 3.62 16.99
C LYS A 91 14.30 5.01 17.08
N GLY A 92 13.12 5.11 17.68
CA GLY A 92 12.40 6.40 17.84
C GLY A 92 11.40 6.69 16.72
N ILE A 93 11.02 5.72 15.91
CA ILE A 93 9.98 5.86 14.87
C ILE A 93 8.70 5.21 15.39
N ALA A 94 7.62 5.97 15.49
CA ALA A 94 6.29 5.45 15.78
C ALA A 94 5.74 4.64 14.60
N VAL A 95 4.80 3.75 14.86
CA VAL A 95 4.23 2.87 13.83
C VAL A 95 2.72 2.91 13.86
N MET A 96 2.09 2.93 12.69
CA MET A 96 0.65 2.86 12.50
C MET A 96 0.30 1.74 11.53
N PHE A 97 -0.71 0.93 11.86
CA PHE A 97 -1.26 -0.11 10.99
C PHE A 97 -2.69 0.27 10.62
N LEU A 98 -3.03 0.24 9.33
CA LEU A 98 -4.36 0.59 8.84
C LEU A 98 -5.23 -0.65 8.65
N ASP A 99 -6.54 -0.51 8.85
CA ASP A 99 -7.53 -1.49 8.43
C ASP A 99 -8.55 -0.82 7.49
N ASN A 100 -8.35 -1.05 6.20
CA ASN A 100 -9.20 -0.52 5.16
C ASN A 100 -10.47 -1.37 4.93
N PHE A 101 -10.52 -2.61 5.44
CA PHE A 101 -11.50 -3.60 5.03
C PHE A 101 -12.58 -3.92 6.07
N ALA A 102 -12.21 -4.22 7.31
CA ALA A 102 -13.17 -4.62 8.32
C ALA A 102 -14.30 -3.59 8.52
N PRO A 103 -14.04 -2.28 8.55
CA PRO A 103 -15.10 -1.27 8.60
C PRO A 103 -16.05 -1.32 7.38
N ARG A 104 -15.58 -1.81 6.23
CA ARG A 104 -16.36 -1.99 4.99
C ARG A 104 -17.00 -3.37 4.84
N GLY A 105 -17.00 -4.19 5.91
CA GLY A 105 -17.71 -5.46 5.96
C GLY A 105 -17.00 -6.64 5.32
N THR A 106 -15.70 -6.57 5.08
CA THR A 106 -14.89 -7.70 4.61
C THR A 106 -13.54 -7.76 5.32
N TYR A 107 -12.90 -8.93 5.37
CA TYR A 107 -11.54 -9.08 5.86
C TYR A 107 -10.52 -9.20 4.74
N THR A 108 -10.95 -9.54 3.54
CA THR A 108 -10.05 -9.80 2.41
C THR A 108 -10.73 -9.50 1.08
N THR A 109 -9.92 -9.17 0.07
CA THR A 109 -10.39 -8.89 -1.29
C THR A 109 -9.63 -9.67 -2.38
N TYR A 110 -8.63 -10.50 -2.06
CA TYR A 110 -7.79 -11.15 -3.07
C TYR A 110 -8.57 -12.05 -4.05
N ALA A 111 -9.65 -12.68 -3.60
CA ALA A 111 -10.56 -13.47 -4.44
C ALA A 111 -11.65 -12.62 -5.13
N ASN A 112 -11.85 -11.38 -4.68
CA ASN A 112 -12.84 -10.45 -5.23
C ASN A 112 -12.46 -9.00 -4.91
N GLN A 113 -11.67 -8.38 -5.79
CA GLN A 113 -11.11 -7.03 -5.60
C GLN A 113 -12.18 -5.92 -5.60
N GLN A 114 -13.38 -6.18 -6.12
CA GLN A 114 -14.46 -5.19 -6.16
C GLN A 114 -15.09 -4.88 -4.79
N LYS A 115 -14.93 -5.77 -3.79
CA LYS A 115 -15.51 -5.58 -2.45
C LYS A 115 -15.12 -4.25 -1.80
N VAL A 116 -13.89 -3.80 -2.04
CA VAL A 116 -13.40 -2.49 -1.62
C VAL A 116 -12.58 -1.90 -2.76
N THR A 117 -12.95 -0.73 -3.23
CA THR A 117 -12.22 -0.07 -4.33
C THR A 117 -10.83 0.38 -3.89
N HIS A 118 -9.88 0.38 -4.79
CA HIS A 118 -8.54 0.92 -4.52
C HIS A 118 -8.60 2.41 -4.19
N TRP A 119 -9.50 3.15 -4.85
CA TRP A 119 -9.72 4.59 -4.61
C TRP A 119 -10.10 4.88 -3.17
N SER A 120 -10.94 4.05 -2.55
CA SER A 120 -11.26 4.15 -1.11
C SER A 120 -10.03 3.96 -0.25
N THR A 121 -9.14 3.02 -0.59
CA THR A 121 -7.94 2.75 0.20
C THR A 121 -6.87 3.84 0.03
N TYR A 122 -6.84 4.53 -1.11
CA TYR A 122 -6.01 5.72 -1.31
C TYR A 122 -6.50 6.89 -0.46
N ILE A 123 -7.81 7.12 -0.40
CA ILE A 123 -8.41 8.11 0.52
C ILE A 123 -8.00 7.80 1.95
N ASP A 124 -8.12 6.55 2.38
CA ASP A 124 -7.78 6.13 3.75
C ASP A 124 -6.33 6.50 4.12
N ALA A 125 -5.37 6.28 3.21
CA ALA A 125 -3.97 6.64 3.45
C ALA A 125 -3.76 8.14 3.62
N PHE A 126 -4.40 8.97 2.79
CA PHE A 126 -4.34 10.43 2.95
C PHE A 126 -5.07 10.91 4.20
N LYS A 127 -6.18 10.27 4.60
CA LYS A 127 -6.87 10.59 5.84
C LYS A 127 -6.09 10.15 7.08
N ALA A 128 -5.31 9.08 6.99
CA ALA A 128 -4.35 8.71 8.02
C ALA A 128 -3.23 9.77 8.15
N LEU A 129 -2.70 10.27 7.03
CA LEU A 129 -1.74 11.38 7.02
C LEU A 129 -2.32 12.64 7.67
N GLU A 130 -3.56 13.01 7.31
CA GLU A 130 -4.26 14.16 7.89
C GLU A 130 -4.53 13.97 9.39
N TYR A 131 -4.90 12.77 9.82
CA TYR A 131 -5.04 12.45 11.24
C TYR A 131 -3.72 12.62 11.99
N LEU A 132 -2.64 12.04 11.47
CA LEU A 132 -1.32 12.14 12.07
C LEU A 132 -0.82 13.58 12.15
N SER A 133 -1.13 14.41 11.14
CA SER A 133 -0.71 15.81 11.12
C SER A 133 -1.30 16.66 12.26
N LYS A 134 -2.37 16.19 12.88
CA LYS A 134 -3.07 16.84 14.02
C LYS A 134 -2.60 16.31 15.38
N GLN A 135 -1.72 15.31 15.41
CA GLN A 135 -1.27 14.71 16.67
C GLN A 135 -0.03 15.44 17.21
N PRO A 136 -0.07 15.93 18.47
CA PRO A 136 1.05 16.70 19.02
C PRO A 136 2.36 15.92 19.15
N LYS A 137 2.26 14.59 19.24
CA LYS A 137 3.42 13.69 19.31
C LYS A 137 4.02 13.31 17.95
N VAL A 138 3.47 13.82 16.84
CA VAL A 138 3.90 13.43 15.49
C VAL A 138 4.68 14.53 14.80
N ASN A 139 5.83 14.17 14.23
CA ASN A 139 6.58 15.04 13.34
C ASN A 139 5.95 14.95 11.93
N ILE A 140 5.16 15.95 11.57
CA ILE A 140 4.42 16.00 10.30
C ILE A 140 5.30 16.00 9.04
N LYS A 141 6.59 16.36 9.18
CA LYS A 141 7.56 16.32 8.08
C LYS A 141 8.24 14.96 7.90
N LYS A 142 7.95 14.02 8.79
CA LYS A 142 8.65 12.73 8.89
C LYS A 142 7.64 11.58 8.99
N ILE A 143 6.67 11.54 8.09
CA ILE A 143 5.69 10.44 7.99
C ILE A 143 6.02 9.62 6.74
N GLY A 144 6.20 8.32 6.91
CA GLY A 144 6.42 7.37 5.83
C GLY A 144 5.28 6.37 5.69
N ILE A 145 5.24 5.66 4.59
CA ILE A 145 4.26 4.59 4.32
C ILE A 145 4.90 3.41 3.61
N THR A 146 4.42 2.23 3.89
CA THR A 146 4.81 0.99 3.22
C THR A 146 3.66 0.01 3.13
N GLY A 147 3.76 -0.92 2.22
CA GLY A 147 2.87 -2.06 2.08
C GLY A 147 3.21 -2.87 0.83
N TRP A 148 2.66 -4.07 0.75
CA TRP A 148 2.86 -4.95 -0.40
C TRP A 148 1.55 -5.24 -1.14
N SER A 149 1.62 -5.57 -2.44
CA SER A 149 0.45 -5.81 -3.29
C SER A 149 -0.48 -4.59 -3.29
N ARG A 150 -1.74 -4.71 -2.88
CA ARG A 150 -2.64 -3.56 -2.71
C ARG A 150 -2.04 -2.49 -1.78
N GLY A 151 -1.39 -2.88 -0.69
CA GLY A 151 -0.65 -1.95 0.17
C GLY A 151 0.52 -1.27 -0.56
N GLY A 152 1.13 -1.97 -1.50
CA GLY A 152 2.12 -1.42 -2.43
C GLY A 152 1.52 -0.38 -3.38
N MET A 153 0.33 -0.64 -3.92
CA MET A 153 -0.42 0.35 -4.72
C MET A 153 -0.73 1.60 -3.90
N ILE A 154 -1.21 1.43 -2.66
CA ILE A 154 -1.47 2.55 -1.74
C ILE A 154 -0.18 3.35 -1.53
N SER A 155 0.93 2.66 -1.22
CA SER A 155 2.23 3.29 -0.95
C SER A 155 2.82 4.00 -2.17
N LEU A 156 2.49 3.57 -3.39
CA LEU A 156 2.90 4.24 -4.62
C LEU A 156 2.01 5.45 -4.91
N MET A 157 0.69 5.29 -4.76
CA MET A 157 -0.30 6.31 -5.11
C MET A 157 -0.36 7.50 -4.14
N VAL A 158 0.20 7.39 -2.94
CA VAL A 158 0.35 8.56 -2.04
C VAL A 158 1.35 9.59 -2.56
N SER A 159 2.18 9.25 -3.55
CA SER A 159 3.04 10.20 -4.26
C SER A 159 2.32 10.96 -5.38
N GLU A 160 1.05 10.66 -5.67
CA GLU A 160 0.28 11.33 -6.72
C GLU A 160 -0.30 12.67 -6.23
N LYS A 161 0.21 13.75 -6.80
CA LYS A 161 -0.13 15.13 -6.42
C LYS A 161 -1.62 15.45 -6.58
N ARG A 162 -2.28 14.92 -7.61
CA ARG A 162 -3.73 15.15 -7.85
C ARG A 162 -4.58 14.62 -6.70
N LEU A 163 -4.26 13.44 -6.17
CA LEU A 163 -4.97 12.87 -5.02
C LEU A 163 -4.70 13.71 -3.76
N ARG A 164 -3.43 14.03 -3.48
CA ARG A 164 -3.07 14.86 -2.33
C ARG A 164 -3.83 16.18 -2.33
N ASP A 165 -3.82 16.90 -3.45
CA ASP A 165 -4.37 18.25 -3.56
C ASP A 165 -5.90 18.30 -3.40
N ILE A 166 -6.60 17.17 -3.67
CA ILE A 166 -8.05 17.03 -3.46
C ILE A 166 -8.38 16.57 -2.03
N LEU A 167 -7.60 15.64 -1.50
CA LEU A 167 -7.97 14.89 -0.29
C LEU A 167 -7.52 15.55 1.00
N VAL A 168 -6.39 16.29 0.98
CA VAL A 168 -5.77 16.90 2.16
C VAL A 168 -5.13 18.25 1.81
N SER A 169 -4.58 18.94 2.82
CA SER A 169 -3.80 20.17 2.58
C SER A 169 -2.58 19.89 1.69
N LYS A 170 -2.28 20.83 0.79
CA LYS A 170 -1.14 20.74 -0.13
C LYS A 170 0.24 20.67 0.58
N ASP A 171 0.29 21.11 1.83
CA ASP A 171 1.50 21.05 2.65
C ASP A 171 1.75 19.67 3.27
N LEU A 172 0.77 18.77 3.19
CA LEU A 172 0.88 17.42 3.71
C LEU A 172 1.35 16.45 2.61
N PHE A 173 2.35 15.65 2.94
CA PHE A 173 2.86 14.58 2.08
C PHE A 173 3.56 13.52 2.92
N PHE A 174 3.65 12.32 2.37
CA PHE A 174 4.52 11.29 2.95
C PHE A 174 5.96 11.57 2.55
N ALA A 175 6.86 11.73 3.53
CA ALA A 175 8.28 12.00 3.28
C ALA A 175 9.00 10.81 2.61
N ALA A 176 8.54 9.60 2.90
CA ALA A 176 9.07 8.37 2.33
C ALA A 176 7.98 7.37 2.03
N ALA A 177 8.04 6.71 0.88
CA ALA A 177 7.14 5.65 0.47
C ALA A 177 7.93 4.41 0.02
N GLN A 178 7.53 3.23 0.48
CA GLN A 178 8.19 1.98 0.10
C GLN A 178 7.14 0.98 -0.39
N PRO A 179 6.71 1.07 -1.67
CA PRO A 179 5.84 0.09 -2.30
C PRO A 179 6.56 -1.22 -2.58
N GLN A 180 5.87 -2.34 -2.32
CA GLN A 180 6.33 -3.70 -2.59
C GLN A 180 5.35 -4.39 -3.52
N SER A 181 5.83 -4.88 -4.65
CA SER A 181 5.03 -5.61 -5.65
C SER A 181 3.61 -5.06 -5.85
N PRO A 182 3.42 -3.76 -6.17
CA PRO A 182 2.11 -3.24 -6.54
C PRO A 182 1.63 -3.84 -7.86
N ASP A 183 0.33 -3.81 -8.13
CA ASP A 183 -0.18 -3.93 -9.51
C ASP A 183 -0.07 -2.56 -10.19
N CYS A 184 0.66 -2.50 -11.29
CA CYS A 184 0.89 -1.26 -12.05
C CYS A 184 0.15 -1.22 -13.39
N THR A 185 -0.78 -2.14 -13.61
CA THR A 185 -1.60 -2.21 -14.83
C THR A 185 -2.92 -1.48 -14.73
N SER A 186 -3.37 -1.19 -13.51
CA SER A 186 -4.69 -0.62 -13.25
C SER A 186 -4.72 0.31 -12.02
N MET A 187 -5.79 1.07 -11.88
CA MET A 187 -6.06 1.93 -10.71
C MET A 187 -4.94 2.94 -10.40
N MET A 188 -4.19 3.34 -11.41
CA MET A 188 -3.12 4.33 -11.39
C MET A 188 -3.24 5.25 -12.60
N PHE A 189 -2.48 6.35 -12.59
CA PHE A 189 -2.47 7.29 -13.71
C PHE A 189 -1.43 6.92 -14.74
N ARG A 190 -1.83 6.96 -16.03
CA ARG A 190 -0.91 6.78 -17.17
C ARG A 190 0.15 7.88 -17.22
N ASN A 191 -0.24 9.11 -16.88
CA ASN A 191 0.65 10.25 -16.78
C ASN A 191 0.73 10.70 -15.32
N PRO A 192 1.59 10.08 -14.48
CA PRO A 192 1.67 10.39 -13.06
C PRO A 192 2.15 11.83 -12.83
N GLN A 193 1.62 12.46 -11.79
CA GLN A 193 2.06 13.78 -11.32
C GLN A 193 2.66 13.63 -9.92
N PRO A 194 3.96 13.33 -9.81
CA PRO A 194 4.56 13.00 -8.53
C PRO A 194 4.71 14.21 -7.59
N ILE A 195 4.53 13.95 -6.31
CA ILE A 195 4.96 14.84 -5.22
C ILE A 195 6.48 14.70 -5.11
N LYS A 196 7.21 15.75 -5.45
CA LYS A 196 8.69 15.73 -5.53
C LYS A 196 9.38 15.51 -4.18
N GLU A 197 8.71 15.89 -3.10
CA GLU A 197 9.19 15.75 -1.73
C GLU A 197 9.07 14.32 -1.20
N THR A 198 8.27 13.45 -1.83
CA THR A 198 8.13 12.05 -1.45
C THR A 198 9.26 11.22 -2.05
N LYS A 199 10.15 10.72 -1.20
CA LYS A 199 11.18 9.75 -1.62
C LYS A 199 10.57 8.36 -1.71
N THR A 200 10.62 7.76 -2.88
CA THR A 200 10.04 6.43 -3.13
C THR A 200 11.12 5.39 -3.40
N TRP A 201 11.00 4.24 -2.73
CA TRP A 201 11.82 3.07 -3.05
C TRP A 201 10.91 1.87 -3.34
N MET A 202 10.66 1.60 -4.60
CA MET A 202 9.84 0.47 -5.05
C MET A 202 10.68 -0.79 -5.17
N VAL A 203 10.22 -1.88 -4.54
CA VAL A 203 10.87 -3.19 -4.58
C VAL A 203 9.94 -4.21 -5.19
N LEU A 204 10.45 -4.90 -6.20
CA LEU A 204 9.73 -5.84 -7.05
C LEU A 204 10.41 -7.21 -7.04
N GLY A 205 9.65 -8.27 -7.20
CA GLY A 205 10.16 -9.62 -7.39
C GLY A 205 10.24 -9.98 -8.88
N GLU A 206 11.37 -10.51 -9.33
CA GLU A 206 11.54 -10.98 -10.72
C GLU A 206 10.63 -12.20 -11.02
N ALA A 207 10.41 -13.05 -10.03
CA ALA A 207 9.57 -14.24 -10.14
C ALA A 207 8.11 -14.01 -9.72
N ASP A 208 7.71 -12.75 -9.58
CA ASP A 208 6.33 -12.38 -9.25
C ASP A 208 5.45 -12.62 -10.48
N ASP A 209 4.59 -13.63 -10.42
CA ASP A 209 3.63 -14.01 -11.45
C ASP A 209 2.20 -13.54 -11.12
N TYR A 210 2.06 -12.78 -10.05
CA TYR A 210 0.80 -12.14 -9.66
C TYR A 210 0.72 -10.70 -10.18
N THR A 211 1.73 -9.90 -9.89
CA THR A 211 1.89 -8.52 -10.35
C THR A 211 3.27 -8.38 -10.99
N LEU A 212 3.33 -8.37 -12.32
CA LEU A 212 4.59 -8.44 -13.04
C LEU A 212 5.50 -7.24 -12.73
N ALA A 213 6.77 -7.53 -12.51
CA ALA A 213 7.76 -6.49 -12.20
C ALA A 213 7.93 -5.50 -13.35
N GLU A 214 7.84 -5.95 -14.59
CA GLU A 214 8.02 -5.12 -15.79
C GLU A 214 7.00 -3.98 -15.89
N ASP A 215 5.73 -4.23 -15.56
CA ASP A 215 4.68 -3.19 -15.55
C ASP A 215 5.00 -2.08 -14.55
N CYS A 216 5.53 -2.45 -13.40
CA CYS A 216 5.92 -1.51 -12.37
C CYS A 216 7.24 -0.79 -12.66
N VAL A 217 8.18 -1.43 -13.36
CA VAL A 217 9.36 -0.74 -13.87
C VAL A 217 8.93 0.36 -14.83
N GLU A 218 8.03 0.06 -15.79
CA GLU A 218 7.52 1.05 -16.73
C GLU A 218 6.80 2.21 -16.02
N GLN A 219 5.92 1.91 -15.05
CA GLN A 219 5.23 2.95 -14.27
C GLN A 219 6.21 3.78 -13.44
N GLY A 220 7.22 3.17 -12.84
CA GLY A 220 8.27 3.84 -12.11
C GLY A 220 9.10 4.79 -12.98
N GLU A 221 9.42 4.40 -14.20
CA GLU A 221 10.12 5.26 -15.15
C GLU A 221 9.24 6.43 -15.60
N ARG A 222 7.92 6.26 -15.75
CA ARG A 222 6.98 7.38 -16.00
C ARG A 222 6.99 8.38 -14.83
N ILE A 223 6.97 7.89 -13.58
CA ILE A 223 7.05 8.74 -12.37
C ILE A 223 8.36 9.51 -12.37
N LYS A 224 9.48 8.86 -12.66
CA LYS A 224 10.80 9.47 -12.72
C LYS A 224 10.92 10.51 -13.83
N ALA A 225 10.41 10.20 -15.03
CA ALA A 225 10.39 11.13 -16.16
C ALA A 225 9.59 12.41 -15.85
N ASN A 226 8.56 12.32 -15.00
CA ASN A 226 7.76 13.44 -14.54
C ASN A 226 8.32 14.13 -13.28
N GLY A 227 9.56 13.82 -12.90
CA GLY A 227 10.31 14.49 -11.82
C GLY A 227 10.09 13.92 -10.43
N GLY A 228 9.55 12.70 -10.30
CA GLY A 228 9.44 11.99 -9.04
C GLY A 228 10.78 11.43 -8.55
N ASP A 229 11.01 11.48 -7.25
CA ASP A 229 12.18 10.85 -6.60
C ASP A 229 11.87 9.37 -6.32
N ILE A 230 12.13 8.52 -7.31
CA ILE A 230 11.85 7.09 -7.22
C ILE A 230 13.07 6.24 -7.56
N LYS A 231 13.39 5.31 -6.66
CA LYS A 231 14.33 4.21 -6.89
C LYS A 231 13.54 2.92 -7.11
N ILE A 232 13.89 2.17 -8.16
CA ILE A 232 13.28 0.88 -8.49
C ILE A 232 14.32 -0.21 -8.26
N THR A 233 13.93 -1.29 -7.60
CA THR A 233 14.79 -2.45 -7.37
C THR A 233 14.03 -3.73 -7.69
N VAL A 234 14.48 -4.46 -8.71
CA VAL A 234 13.97 -5.81 -9.04
C VAL A 234 14.87 -6.85 -8.38
N LYS A 235 14.29 -7.75 -7.59
CA LYS A 235 15.01 -8.80 -6.85
C LYS A 235 14.85 -10.14 -7.54
N LYS A 236 15.99 -10.69 -7.98
CA LYS A 236 16.06 -11.97 -8.69
C LYS A 236 15.51 -13.11 -7.84
N GLY A 237 14.57 -13.87 -8.41
CA GLY A 237 13.96 -15.05 -7.79
C GLY A 237 12.97 -14.77 -6.68
N TRP A 238 12.62 -13.50 -6.41
CA TRP A 238 11.59 -13.18 -5.42
C TRP A 238 10.21 -13.24 -6.04
N HIS A 239 9.28 -13.86 -5.32
CA HIS A 239 7.88 -14.00 -5.70
C HIS A 239 7.01 -12.91 -5.09
N HIS A 240 5.73 -12.88 -5.45
CA HIS A 240 4.73 -12.05 -4.78
C HIS A 240 4.69 -12.37 -3.29
N GLY A 241 4.53 -11.35 -2.45
CA GLY A 241 4.54 -11.56 -1.00
C GLY A 241 5.89 -11.99 -0.44
N PHE A 242 7.00 -11.50 -0.99
CA PHE A 242 8.36 -11.84 -0.58
C PHE A 242 8.71 -11.52 0.89
N THR A 243 7.81 -10.88 1.62
CA THR A 243 7.91 -10.64 3.07
C THR A 243 7.24 -11.73 3.92
N ALA A 244 6.50 -12.66 3.32
CA ALA A 244 5.96 -13.83 4.01
C ALA A 244 7.09 -14.77 4.46
N ASN A 245 6.89 -15.52 5.54
CA ASN A 245 7.91 -16.42 6.09
C ASN A 245 7.66 -17.91 5.80
N TYR A 246 7.06 -18.18 4.64
CA TYR A 246 6.90 -19.53 4.08
C TYR A 246 7.44 -19.56 2.63
N GLU A 247 7.67 -20.76 2.12
CA GLU A 247 8.09 -20.97 0.74
C GLU A 247 7.00 -20.53 -0.23
N ALA A 248 7.43 -20.00 -1.39
CA ALA A 248 6.49 -19.63 -2.43
C ALA A 248 5.72 -20.88 -2.89
N GLU A 249 4.42 -20.83 -2.76
CA GLU A 249 3.50 -21.89 -3.17
C GLU A 249 2.35 -21.31 -4.01
N TYR A 250 1.76 -22.17 -4.85
CA TYR A 250 0.69 -21.77 -5.74
C TYR A 250 -0.64 -21.66 -4.99
N GLU A 251 -1.19 -20.45 -4.95
CA GLU A 251 -2.54 -20.15 -4.47
C GLU A 251 -3.52 -20.01 -5.64
N ARG A 252 -4.71 -20.62 -5.54
CA ARG A 252 -5.69 -20.71 -6.64
C ARG A 252 -6.64 -19.52 -6.75
N ASP A 253 -6.87 -18.79 -5.65
CA ASP A 253 -7.94 -17.79 -5.56
C ASP A 253 -7.58 -16.37 -6.01
N PRO A 254 -6.32 -15.93 -5.97
CA PRO A 254 -5.95 -14.57 -6.40
C PRO A 254 -6.44 -14.24 -7.80
N MET A 255 -7.06 -13.06 -7.96
CA MET A 255 -7.44 -12.52 -9.26
C MET A 255 -6.22 -11.93 -9.95
N ILE A 256 -5.93 -12.37 -11.17
CA ILE A 256 -4.78 -11.97 -11.97
C ILE A 256 -5.21 -11.03 -13.09
N PHE A 257 -4.60 -9.86 -13.19
CA PHE A 257 -4.95 -8.80 -14.15
C PHE A 257 -3.93 -8.60 -15.27
N HIS A 258 -2.72 -9.08 -15.13
CA HIS A 258 -1.64 -8.84 -16.12
C HIS A 258 -1.89 -9.48 -17.50
N ASN A 259 -2.88 -10.36 -17.63
CA ASN A 259 -3.34 -10.88 -18.93
C ASN A 259 -4.34 -9.94 -19.63
N CYS A 260 -4.82 -8.92 -18.92
CA CYS A 260 -5.69 -7.91 -19.49
C CYS A 260 -4.87 -6.77 -20.12
N PRO A 261 -5.42 -6.06 -21.11
CA PRO A 261 -4.86 -4.78 -21.50
C PRO A 261 -4.79 -3.87 -20.27
N ASP A 262 -3.73 -3.06 -20.17
CA ASP A 262 -3.67 -2.10 -19.08
C ASP A 262 -4.92 -1.18 -19.07
N SER A 263 -5.32 -0.75 -17.88
CA SER A 263 -6.45 0.17 -17.67
C SER A 263 -6.03 1.37 -16.83
N LEU A 264 -4.87 1.93 -17.15
CA LEU A 264 -4.34 3.13 -16.49
C LEU A 264 -5.23 4.34 -16.79
N MET A 265 -5.46 5.16 -15.78
CA MET A 265 -6.31 6.34 -15.88
C MET A 265 -5.65 7.45 -16.67
N LYS A 266 -6.41 8.08 -17.56
CA LYS A 266 -6.04 9.30 -18.26
C LYS A 266 -6.19 10.54 -17.37
N ASP A 267 -5.67 11.68 -17.82
CA ASP A 267 -5.72 12.94 -17.06
C ASP A 267 -7.15 13.46 -16.84
N ASP A 268 -8.08 13.13 -17.74
CA ASP A 268 -9.51 13.48 -17.61
C ASP A 268 -10.27 12.63 -16.58
N GLY A 269 -9.65 11.56 -16.08
CA GLY A 269 -10.24 10.62 -15.11
C GLY A 269 -10.96 9.44 -15.75
N THR A 270 -10.92 9.30 -17.07
CA THR A 270 -11.39 8.09 -17.76
C THR A 270 -10.29 7.05 -17.84
N TYR A 271 -10.68 5.77 -17.92
CA TYR A 271 -9.71 4.71 -18.11
C TYR A 271 -9.20 4.68 -19.56
N GLY A 272 -7.88 4.60 -19.70
CA GLY A 272 -7.22 4.28 -20.96
C GLY A 272 -6.88 2.79 -21.00
N THR A 273 -6.74 2.25 -22.19
CA THR A 273 -6.25 0.87 -22.39
C THR A 273 -5.15 0.86 -23.43
N SER A 274 -4.21 -0.07 -23.29
CA SER A 274 -3.17 -0.34 -24.31
C SER A 274 -3.75 -0.88 -25.61
N ASP A 275 -4.92 -1.52 -25.55
CA ASP A 275 -5.68 -1.95 -26.73
C ASP A 275 -7.00 -1.17 -26.85
N PRO A 276 -7.07 -0.13 -27.72
CA PRO A 276 -8.28 0.68 -27.87
C PRO A 276 -9.48 -0.08 -28.47
N ASN A 277 -9.25 -1.27 -29.04
CA ASN A 277 -10.32 -2.13 -29.58
C ASN A 277 -10.84 -3.12 -28.55
N TYR A 278 -10.19 -3.27 -27.41
CA TYR A 278 -10.61 -4.20 -26.38
C TYR A 278 -11.94 -3.76 -25.76
N LYS A 279 -12.87 -4.68 -25.72
CA LYS A 279 -14.20 -4.45 -25.13
C LYS A 279 -14.30 -5.21 -23.82
N TRP A 280 -14.17 -4.46 -22.72
CA TRP A 280 -14.37 -5.02 -21.39
C TRP A 280 -15.77 -5.59 -21.22
N ALA A 281 -15.88 -6.72 -20.50
CA ALA A 281 -17.17 -7.23 -20.05
C ALA A 281 -17.90 -6.14 -19.25
N LYS A 282 -19.24 -6.13 -19.33
CA LYS A 282 -20.10 -5.16 -18.60
C LYS A 282 -19.74 -5.13 -17.11
N GLU A 283 -19.47 -6.29 -16.55
CA GLU A 283 -18.95 -6.48 -15.22
C GLU A 283 -17.48 -6.85 -15.35
N TRP A 284 -16.60 -5.87 -15.26
CA TRP A 284 -15.15 -6.01 -15.53
C TRP A 284 -14.49 -7.17 -14.76
N TRP A 285 -14.99 -7.48 -13.55
CA TRP A 285 -14.48 -8.60 -12.75
C TRP A 285 -14.82 -9.99 -13.29
N ASN A 286 -15.71 -10.08 -14.26
CA ASN A 286 -16.05 -11.30 -15.00
C ASN A 286 -15.41 -11.31 -16.40
N ASP A 287 -14.50 -10.38 -16.69
CA ASP A 287 -13.83 -10.31 -17.99
C ASP A 287 -12.99 -11.57 -18.22
N PRO A 288 -13.02 -12.18 -19.43
CA PRO A 288 -12.23 -13.37 -19.74
C PRO A 288 -10.70 -13.20 -19.60
N CYS A 289 -10.20 -11.98 -19.67
CA CYS A 289 -8.76 -11.73 -19.47
C CYS A 289 -8.33 -11.88 -18.01
N ILE A 290 -9.28 -11.79 -17.06
CA ILE A 290 -8.99 -11.97 -15.64
C ILE A 290 -8.86 -13.48 -15.36
N THR A 291 -7.66 -13.90 -15.04
CA THR A 291 -7.34 -15.28 -14.68
C THR A 291 -7.19 -15.42 -13.16
N ARG A 292 -6.87 -16.61 -12.69
CA ARG A 292 -6.69 -16.88 -11.27
C ARG A 292 -5.47 -17.72 -11.01
N GLY A 293 -4.87 -17.47 -9.85
CA GLY A 293 -3.78 -18.23 -9.28
C GLY A 293 -2.41 -17.62 -9.51
N ALA A 294 -1.61 -17.60 -8.44
CA ALA A 294 -0.23 -17.10 -8.45
C ALA A 294 0.61 -17.78 -7.39
N ASN A 295 1.93 -17.71 -7.52
CA ASN A 295 2.88 -18.16 -6.53
C ASN A 295 3.14 -17.04 -5.50
N ILE A 296 2.86 -17.30 -4.23
CA ILE A 296 3.01 -16.34 -3.13
C ILE A 296 3.92 -16.91 -2.07
N GLY A 297 4.89 -16.14 -1.59
CA GLY A 297 5.76 -16.54 -0.49
C GLY A 297 7.11 -15.83 -0.46
N GLY A 298 7.76 -15.89 0.68
CA GLY A 298 9.01 -15.18 0.98
C GLY A 298 10.26 -16.06 1.03
N THR A 299 10.18 -17.25 0.46
CA THR A 299 11.31 -18.17 0.32
C THR A 299 11.30 -18.75 -1.08
N ASP A 300 12.40 -18.65 -1.78
CA ASP A 300 12.56 -19.24 -3.12
C ASP A 300 12.79 -20.78 -3.02
N LYS A 301 12.75 -21.44 -4.19
CA LYS A 301 12.97 -22.89 -4.32
C LYS A 301 14.34 -23.39 -3.80
N ASN A 302 15.28 -22.49 -3.53
CA ASN A 302 16.60 -22.80 -2.97
C ASN A 302 16.67 -22.53 -1.46
N GLY A 303 15.53 -22.29 -0.79
CA GLY A 303 15.46 -22.00 0.64
C GLY A 303 15.95 -20.62 1.03
N LYS A 304 16.20 -19.72 0.07
CA LYS A 304 16.57 -18.34 0.35
C LYS A 304 15.38 -17.56 0.90
N LYS A 305 15.51 -17.09 2.12
CA LYS A 305 14.46 -16.35 2.84
C LYS A 305 14.52 -14.87 2.50
N SER A 306 13.80 -14.44 1.47
CA SER A 306 13.74 -13.05 1.02
C SER A 306 13.32 -12.08 2.15
N TRP A 307 12.35 -12.47 2.98
CA TRP A 307 11.88 -11.66 4.11
C TRP A 307 12.97 -11.39 5.17
N ILE A 308 13.93 -12.29 5.36
CA ILE A 308 15.08 -12.07 6.25
C ILE A 308 16.06 -11.09 5.63
N VAL A 309 16.41 -11.31 4.37
CA VAL A 309 17.34 -10.47 3.62
C VAL A 309 16.81 -9.03 3.52
N PHE A 310 15.51 -8.88 3.31
CA PHE A 310 14.89 -7.58 3.12
C PHE A 310 14.81 -6.72 4.40
N LYS A 311 14.78 -7.31 5.59
CA LYS A 311 14.64 -6.56 6.86
C LYS A 311 15.67 -5.45 7.05
N LYS A 312 16.94 -5.70 6.72
CA LYS A 312 18.01 -4.70 6.93
C LYS A 312 17.88 -3.51 5.97
N PRO A 313 17.81 -3.69 4.64
CA PRO A 313 17.64 -2.57 3.72
C PRO A 313 16.30 -1.82 3.92
N PHE A 314 15.22 -2.52 4.26
CA PHE A 314 13.94 -1.90 4.60
C PHE A 314 14.09 -0.90 5.76
N LYS A 315 14.64 -1.33 6.88
CA LYS A 315 14.85 -0.47 8.05
C LYS A 315 15.80 0.69 7.74
N LYS A 316 16.87 0.42 6.99
CA LYS A 316 17.84 1.44 6.57
C LYS A 316 17.13 2.57 5.82
N PHE A 317 16.29 2.24 4.83
CA PHE A 317 15.57 3.24 4.05
C PHE A 317 14.74 4.18 4.93
N PHE A 318 13.96 3.65 5.87
CA PHE A 318 13.12 4.49 6.72
C PHE A 318 13.92 5.27 7.79
N ILE A 319 14.97 4.68 8.34
CA ILE A 319 15.87 5.39 9.28
C ILE A 319 16.50 6.60 8.59
N GLU A 320 17.04 6.43 7.39
CA GLU A 320 17.70 7.50 6.62
C GLU A 320 16.74 8.62 6.23
N ASN A 321 15.50 8.32 5.93
CA ASN A 321 14.53 9.31 5.44
C ASN A 321 13.61 9.90 6.52
N LEU A 322 13.47 9.24 7.66
CA LEU A 322 12.57 9.69 8.73
C LEU A 322 13.31 10.20 9.97
N LEU A 323 14.54 9.75 10.27
CA LEU A 323 15.30 10.21 11.44
C LEU A 323 16.35 11.29 11.10
N ASN A 324 16.86 11.29 9.87
CA ASN A 324 17.89 12.26 9.41
C ASN A 324 17.23 13.39 8.52
#